data_fc925f1ff06e9e91f05490b99cbc7ca3
#
_entry.id   fc925f1ff06e9e91f05490b99cbc7ca3
#
_cell.length_a   1.000
_cell.length_b   1.000
_cell.length_c   1.000
_cell.angle_alpha   90.00
_cell.angle_beta   90.00
_cell.angle_gamma   90.00
#
_symmetry.space_group_name_H-M   'P 1'
#
loop_
_entity.id
_entity.type
_entity.pdbx_description
1 polymer ?
#
loop_
_entity_poly.entity_id
_entity_poly.type
_entity_poly.pdbx_seq_one_letter_code
_entity_poly.pdbx_strand_id
1 'polypeptide(L)'
;MRKPAVFLTAFLAAALVAACALLPTDYNGAGAPREAAIVPLRSERPVVALALGSGGARGFAHVGVIKALEEAGIEADIVTGASSGAVVAALYAGGQRARQLEEIALELEKGDLVDFVLFGKGWVKGEALQDFVNRMLDDKPIEQLPRRFAVIATQAKSGRMTVFNRGNTGVAVRASASVPNLFVPPVINGEEYVDGGLSSPVPVKLARAMGADIVIAVDVSWFAQARNASGPEMAQYGRSGRYALIADELDAADVVITPRTARTRMLDFDKKGENIVAGEEAAHEALARIRELIGEVAARKRARGAKDEG
;
A
#
# COMPACT_ATOMS: atom_id res chain seq x y z
N MET A 1 -33.64 21.74 -48.60
CA MET A 1 -32.25 21.49 -48.28
C MET A 1 -31.86 22.19 -46.97
N ARG A 2 -32.02 21.56 -45.81
CA ARG A 2 -31.59 22.08 -44.48
C ARG A 2 -31.26 20.89 -43.56
N LYS A 3 -30.06 20.31 -43.66
CA LYS A 3 -29.60 19.29 -42.68
C LYS A 3 -28.09 19.24 -42.40
N PRO A 4 -27.24 20.28 -42.59
CA PRO A 4 -25.87 20.19 -42.10
C PRO A 4 -25.64 20.69 -40.65
N ALA A 5 -26.53 21.59 -40.15
CA ALA A 5 -26.31 22.23 -38.84
C ALA A 5 -26.53 21.28 -37.64
N VAL A 6 -27.48 20.33 -37.76
CA VAL A 6 -27.80 19.39 -36.65
C VAL A 6 -26.68 18.35 -36.48
N PHE A 7 -26.01 17.93 -37.57
CA PHE A 7 -24.86 17.01 -37.47
C PHE A 7 -23.62 17.66 -36.88
N LEU A 8 -23.40 18.96 -37.15
CA LEU A 8 -22.25 19.68 -36.61
C LEU A 8 -22.37 19.92 -35.10
N THR A 9 -23.58 20.24 -34.62
CA THR A 9 -23.83 20.41 -33.17
C THR A 9 -23.76 19.10 -32.39
N ALA A 10 -24.23 17.98 -32.96
CA ALA A 10 -24.13 16.67 -32.37
C ALA A 10 -22.65 16.19 -32.29
N PHE A 11 -21.85 16.50 -33.31
CA PHE A 11 -20.41 16.13 -33.33
C PHE A 11 -19.61 16.99 -32.35
N LEU A 12 -19.92 18.29 -32.22
CA LEU A 12 -19.29 19.16 -31.21
C LEU A 12 -19.69 18.76 -29.79
N ALA A 13 -20.93 18.39 -29.54
CA ALA A 13 -21.38 17.90 -28.24
C ALA A 13 -20.73 16.58 -27.87
N ALA A 14 -20.61 15.64 -28.81
CA ALA A 14 -19.92 14.38 -28.62
C ALA A 14 -18.40 14.58 -28.38
N ALA A 15 -17.75 15.50 -29.07
CA ALA A 15 -16.36 15.86 -28.88
C ALA A 15 -16.09 16.54 -27.51
N LEU A 16 -17.02 17.37 -27.03
CA LEU A 16 -16.93 17.98 -25.69
C LEU A 16 -17.11 16.94 -24.57
N VAL A 17 -18.05 16.01 -24.73
CA VAL A 17 -18.27 14.93 -23.77
C VAL A 17 -17.05 13.99 -23.75
N ALA A 18 -16.47 13.67 -24.91
CA ALA A 18 -15.24 12.87 -25.00
C ALA A 18 -14.02 13.61 -24.39
N ALA A 19 -13.93 14.93 -24.53
CA ALA A 19 -12.86 15.72 -23.94
C ALA A 19 -12.96 15.77 -22.40
N CYS A 20 -14.16 15.84 -21.82
CA CYS A 20 -14.36 15.77 -20.37
C CYS A 20 -13.97 14.39 -19.80
N ALA A 21 -14.15 13.31 -20.56
CA ALA A 21 -13.75 11.96 -20.14
C ALA A 21 -12.23 11.72 -20.16
N LEU A 22 -11.47 12.63 -20.79
CA LEU A 22 -10.00 12.54 -20.91
C LEU A 22 -9.25 13.36 -19.84
N LEU A 23 -9.94 14.21 -19.08
CA LEU A 23 -9.30 14.96 -18.00
C LEU A 23 -9.15 14.06 -16.77
N PRO A 24 -7.98 14.06 -16.10
CA PRO A 24 -7.84 13.37 -14.82
C PRO A 24 -8.85 13.93 -13.83
N THR A 25 -9.52 13.03 -13.10
CA THR A 25 -10.45 13.45 -12.03
C THR A 25 -9.62 14.13 -10.94
N ASP A 26 -9.94 15.39 -10.64
CA ASP A 26 -9.33 16.13 -9.52
C ASP A 26 -10.19 15.95 -8.27
N TYR A 27 -9.62 15.33 -7.26
CA TYR A 27 -10.25 15.07 -5.97
C TYR A 27 -10.01 16.26 -5.03
N ASN A 28 -11.01 17.10 -4.88
CA ASN A 28 -10.94 18.32 -4.09
C ASN A 28 -11.91 18.29 -2.91
N GLY A 29 -11.62 19.10 -1.89
CA GLY A 29 -12.53 19.37 -0.78
C GLY A 29 -12.36 18.46 0.43
N ALA A 30 -13.34 18.47 1.34
CA ALA A 30 -13.22 17.86 2.66
C ALA A 30 -13.01 16.34 2.65
N GLY A 31 -13.54 15.65 1.66
CA GLY A 31 -13.38 14.20 1.49
C GLY A 31 -12.10 13.76 0.79
N ALA A 32 -11.33 14.68 0.19
CA ALA A 32 -10.09 14.35 -0.50
C ALA A 32 -9.04 13.82 0.49
N PRO A 33 -8.18 12.88 0.06
CA PRO A 33 -7.06 12.44 0.87
C PRO A 33 -6.14 13.62 1.21
N ARG A 34 -5.63 13.62 2.44
CA ARG A 34 -4.71 14.67 2.91
C ARG A 34 -3.76 14.18 3.97
N GLU A 35 -2.67 14.90 4.11
CA GLU A 35 -1.75 14.80 5.23
C GLU A 35 -2.36 15.49 6.44
N ALA A 36 -2.28 14.86 7.61
CA ALA A 36 -2.56 15.50 8.89
C ALA A 36 -1.43 15.15 9.87
N ALA A 37 -1.30 15.93 10.93
CA ALA A 37 -0.30 15.68 11.96
C ALA A 37 -0.39 14.24 12.46
N ILE A 38 0.74 13.54 12.48
CA ILE A 38 0.84 12.19 13.00
C ILE A 38 0.88 12.28 14.53
N VAL A 39 -0.17 11.76 15.17
CA VAL A 39 -0.21 11.61 16.62
C VAL A 39 0.19 10.17 16.94
N PRO A 40 1.34 9.96 17.61
CA PRO A 40 1.80 8.60 17.94
C PRO A 40 0.79 7.87 18.83
N LEU A 41 0.52 6.60 18.50
CA LEU A 41 -0.28 5.72 19.36
C LEU A 41 0.50 5.42 20.64
N ARG A 42 -0.14 5.64 21.77
CA ARG A 42 0.39 5.29 23.08
C ARG A 42 -0.47 4.20 23.70
N SER A 43 0.14 3.19 24.28
CA SER A 43 -0.54 2.05 24.88
C SER A 43 0.33 1.45 25.99
N GLU A 44 -0.30 0.90 27.02
CA GLU A 44 0.32 0.10 28.08
C GLU A 44 0.88 -1.23 27.55
N ARG A 45 0.21 -1.81 26.52
CA ARG A 45 0.69 -2.99 25.81
C ARG A 45 1.62 -2.63 24.63
N PRO A 46 2.45 -3.56 24.15
CA PRO A 46 3.21 -3.36 22.93
C PRO A 46 2.32 -2.95 21.75
N VAL A 47 2.71 -1.90 21.05
CA VAL A 47 2.09 -1.45 19.80
C VAL A 47 2.83 -2.09 18.65
N VAL A 48 2.15 -2.99 17.93
CA VAL A 48 2.70 -3.71 16.77
C VAL A 48 2.25 -3.02 15.48
N ALA A 49 3.18 -2.80 14.56
CA ALA A 49 2.88 -2.30 13.24
C ALA A 49 3.29 -3.28 12.13
N LEU A 50 2.50 -3.31 11.06
CA LEU A 50 2.86 -3.91 9.78
C LEU A 50 3.17 -2.81 8.77
N ALA A 51 4.35 -2.87 8.16
CA ALA A 51 4.75 -2.03 7.05
C ALA A 51 4.78 -2.87 5.77
N LEU A 52 3.75 -2.74 4.92
CA LEU A 52 3.55 -3.55 3.73
C LEU A 52 4.13 -2.88 2.50
N GLY A 53 5.13 -3.50 1.90
CA GLY A 53 5.93 -2.94 0.82
C GLY A 53 5.29 -3.01 -0.56
N SER A 54 5.84 -2.23 -1.47
CA SER A 54 5.48 -2.20 -2.88
C SER A 54 6.00 -3.43 -3.62
N GLY A 55 5.22 -3.96 -4.60
CA GLY A 55 5.67 -5.14 -5.34
C GLY A 55 4.79 -5.60 -6.50
N GLY A 56 3.73 -4.86 -6.88
CA GLY A 56 2.76 -5.30 -7.89
C GLY A 56 2.09 -6.61 -7.49
N ALA A 57 1.94 -7.56 -8.39
CA ALA A 57 1.28 -8.85 -8.12
C ALA A 57 1.96 -9.70 -7.04
N ARG A 58 3.22 -9.42 -6.66
CA ARG A 58 3.83 -10.08 -5.50
C ARG A 58 3.22 -9.64 -4.17
N GLY A 59 2.47 -8.54 -4.17
CA GLY A 59 1.74 -8.05 -3.00
C GLY A 59 0.71 -9.06 -2.44
N PHE A 60 0.31 -10.07 -3.20
CA PHE A 60 -0.52 -11.16 -2.67
C PHE A 60 0.17 -11.91 -1.52
N ALA A 61 1.50 -11.89 -1.43
CA ALA A 61 2.25 -12.45 -0.30
C ALA A 61 1.93 -11.77 1.03
N HIS A 62 1.53 -10.49 1.04
CA HIS A 62 1.12 -9.81 2.26
C HIS A 62 -0.07 -10.49 2.93
N VAL A 63 -0.98 -11.07 2.14
CA VAL A 63 -2.13 -11.81 2.67
C VAL A 63 -1.68 -13.04 3.46
N GLY A 64 -0.73 -13.82 2.90
CA GLY A 64 -0.15 -14.98 3.59
C GLY A 64 0.59 -14.58 4.88
N VAL A 65 1.32 -13.46 4.86
CA VAL A 65 1.98 -12.95 6.07
C VAL A 65 0.96 -12.60 7.15
N ILE A 66 -0.12 -11.88 6.80
CA ILE A 66 -1.16 -11.53 7.76
C ILE A 66 -1.83 -12.80 8.31
N LYS A 67 -2.05 -13.81 7.46
CA LYS A 67 -2.65 -15.09 7.86
C LYS A 67 -1.81 -15.79 8.93
N ALA A 68 -0.52 -16.00 8.69
CA ALA A 68 0.36 -16.65 9.65
C ALA A 68 0.49 -15.86 10.97
N LEU A 69 0.48 -14.52 10.91
CA LEU A 69 0.50 -13.68 12.11
C LEU A 69 -0.80 -13.82 12.90
N GLU A 70 -1.97 -13.73 12.26
CA GLU A 70 -3.27 -13.88 12.96
C GLU A 70 -3.44 -15.28 13.56
N GLU A 71 -3.06 -16.34 12.86
CA GLU A 71 -3.05 -17.71 13.37
C GLU A 71 -2.14 -17.87 14.61
N ALA A 72 -1.06 -17.09 14.66
CA ALA A 72 -0.17 -17.02 15.81
C ALA A 72 -0.66 -16.11 16.95
N GLY A 73 -1.84 -15.49 16.81
CA GLY A 73 -2.42 -14.53 17.75
C GLY A 73 -1.76 -13.15 17.73
N ILE A 74 -1.07 -12.81 16.65
CA ILE A 74 -0.38 -11.53 16.48
C ILE A 74 -1.20 -10.62 15.56
N GLU A 75 -1.73 -9.54 16.11
CA GLU A 75 -2.48 -8.52 15.33
C GLU A 75 -1.72 -7.20 15.34
N ALA A 76 -1.81 -6.46 14.23
CA ALA A 76 -1.23 -5.14 14.15
C ALA A 76 -2.22 -4.06 14.60
N ASP A 77 -1.72 -3.07 15.36
CA ASP A 77 -2.44 -1.86 15.76
C ASP A 77 -2.33 -0.77 14.70
N ILE A 78 -1.20 -0.77 13.99
CA ILE A 78 -0.84 0.21 12.96
C ILE A 78 -0.51 -0.55 11.68
N VAL A 79 -1.04 -0.06 10.56
CA VAL A 79 -0.71 -0.62 9.25
C VAL A 79 -0.30 0.52 8.33
N THR A 80 0.85 0.37 7.70
CA THR A 80 1.32 1.31 6.67
C THR A 80 1.55 0.57 5.37
N GLY A 81 1.34 1.24 4.24
CA GLY A 81 1.44 0.58 2.95
C GLY A 81 1.94 1.48 1.83
N ALA A 82 2.56 0.86 0.81
CA ALA A 82 2.92 1.49 -0.45
C ALA A 82 2.52 0.59 -1.63
N SER A 83 1.92 1.16 -2.69
CA SER A 83 1.53 0.45 -3.91
C SER A 83 0.63 -0.76 -3.61
N SER A 84 0.97 -1.97 -4.07
CA SER A 84 0.21 -3.19 -3.75
C SER A 84 0.09 -3.44 -2.24
N GLY A 85 1.11 -3.07 -1.45
CA GLY A 85 1.04 -3.14 0.00
C GLY A 85 -0.01 -2.18 0.59
N ALA A 86 -0.27 -1.03 -0.06
CA ALA A 86 -1.33 -0.11 0.37
C ALA A 86 -2.73 -0.70 0.22
N VAL A 87 -2.96 -1.51 -0.83
CA VAL A 87 -4.25 -2.20 -1.05
C VAL A 87 -4.52 -3.17 0.10
N VAL A 88 -3.59 -4.07 0.37
CA VAL A 88 -3.74 -5.08 1.45
C VAL A 88 -3.80 -4.39 2.81
N ALA A 89 -2.97 -3.37 3.04
CA ALA A 89 -2.94 -2.59 4.28
C ALA A 89 -4.29 -1.91 4.56
N ALA A 90 -4.93 -1.31 3.54
CA ALA A 90 -6.22 -0.66 3.69
C ALA A 90 -7.33 -1.65 4.06
N LEU A 91 -7.41 -2.79 3.37
CA LEU A 91 -8.40 -3.82 3.66
C LEU A 91 -8.21 -4.40 5.07
N TYR A 92 -6.98 -4.70 5.46
CA TYR A 92 -6.67 -5.19 6.80
C TYR A 92 -6.97 -4.13 7.88
N ALA A 93 -6.61 -2.87 7.62
CA ALA A 93 -6.94 -1.77 8.55
C ALA A 93 -8.45 -1.54 8.64
N GLY A 94 -9.19 -1.83 7.58
CA GLY A 94 -10.66 -1.79 7.53
C GLY A 94 -11.36 -2.89 8.33
N GLY A 95 -10.61 -3.86 8.85
CA GLY A 95 -11.13 -4.94 9.70
C GLY A 95 -11.29 -6.28 9.00
N GLN A 96 -10.92 -6.38 7.71
CA GLN A 96 -10.90 -7.68 7.03
C GLN A 96 -9.90 -8.61 7.74
N ARG A 97 -10.35 -9.81 8.10
CA ARG A 97 -9.51 -10.84 8.72
C ARG A 97 -8.72 -11.58 7.63
N ALA A 98 -7.64 -12.25 8.02
CA ALA A 98 -6.77 -12.97 7.10
C ALA A 98 -7.53 -13.90 6.14
N ARG A 99 -8.52 -14.64 6.64
CA ARG A 99 -9.37 -15.52 5.83
C ARG A 99 -10.14 -14.74 4.76
N GLN A 100 -10.74 -13.61 5.11
CA GLN A 100 -11.48 -12.77 4.18
C GLN A 100 -10.55 -12.16 3.13
N LEU A 101 -9.34 -11.71 3.55
CA LEU A 101 -8.32 -11.23 2.63
C LEU A 101 -7.87 -12.31 1.63
N GLU A 102 -7.74 -13.56 2.08
CA GLU A 102 -7.38 -14.70 1.23
C GLU A 102 -8.51 -15.02 0.22
N GLU A 103 -9.76 -15.06 0.68
CA GLU A 103 -10.95 -15.25 -0.16
C GLU A 103 -11.02 -14.16 -1.24
N ILE A 104 -10.96 -12.87 -0.83
CA ILE A 104 -10.92 -11.73 -1.75
C ILE A 104 -9.77 -11.86 -2.75
N ALA A 105 -8.56 -12.16 -2.28
CA ALA A 105 -7.37 -12.26 -3.13
C ALA A 105 -7.49 -13.39 -4.16
N LEU A 106 -8.05 -14.54 -3.79
CA LEU A 106 -8.21 -15.69 -4.68
C LEU A 106 -9.32 -15.48 -5.71
N GLU A 107 -10.38 -14.78 -5.37
CA GLU A 107 -11.48 -14.44 -6.28
C GLU A 107 -11.15 -13.26 -7.21
N LEU A 108 -10.25 -12.36 -6.78
CA LEU A 108 -9.92 -11.12 -7.49
C LEU A 108 -9.40 -11.41 -8.91
N GLU A 109 -10.08 -10.85 -9.90
CA GLU A 109 -9.64 -10.89 -11.29
C GLU A 109 -8.94 -9.57 -11.69
N LYS A 110 -8.14 -9.63 -12.74
CA LYS A 110 -7.43 -8.44 -13.23
C LYS A 110 -8.39 -7.30 -13.60
N GLY A 111 -9.56 -7.63 -14.14
CA GLY A 111 -10.59 -6.67 -14.54
C GLY A 111 -11.18 -5.89 -13.37
N ASP A 112 -11.12 -6.42 -12.15
CA ASP A 112 -11.64 -5.76 -10.96
C ASP A 112 -10.80 -4.56 -10.51
N LEU A 113 -9.52 -4.54 -10.90
CA LEU A 113 -8.55 -3.50 -10.50
C LEU A 113 -8.02 -2.67 -11.68
N VAL A 114 -8.26 -3.11 -12.93
CA VAL A 114 -7.59 -2.54 -14.10
C VAL A 114 -8.62 -2.08 -15.12
N ASP A 115 -8.81 -0.78 -15.18
CA ASP A 115 -9.64 -0.06 -16.14
C ASP A 115 -8.77 0.57 -17.24
N PHE A 116 -8.74 -0.06 -18.42
CA PHE A 116 -7.90 0.42 -19.51
C PHE A 116 -8.45 1.68 -20.17
N VAL A 117 -7.53 2.59 -20.54
CA VAL A 117 -7.82 3.79 -21.34
C VAL A 117 -6.99 3.78 -22.63
N LEU A 118 -7.58 4.33 -23.71
CA LEU A 118 -6.91 4.36 -25.03
C LEU A 118 -5.96 5.54 -25.21
N PHE A 119 -6.11 6.60 -24.41
CA PHE A 119 -5.33 7.84 -24.54
C PHE A 119 -5.05 8.43 -23.15
N GLY A 120 -3.87 9.05 -22.98
CA GLY A 120 -3.51 9.75 -21.75
C GLY A 120 -2.07 9.51 -21.30
N LYS A 121 -1.75 9.89 -20.07
CA LYS A 121 -0.42 9.71 -19.43
C LYS A 121 -0.17 8.26 -18.96
N GLY A 122 -1.12 7.33 -19.16
CA GLY A 122 -1.05 5.93 -18.77
C GLY A 122 -2.08 5.09 -19.51
N TRP A 123 -2.06 3.78 -19.30
CA TRP A 123 -2.94 2.80 -19.95
C TRP A 123 -4.09 2.35 -19.04
N VAL A 124 -3.98 2.59 -17.73
CA VAL A 124 -4.94 2.21 -16.69
C VAL A 124 -5.40 3.48 -15.97
N LYS A 125 -6.72 3.70 -15.89
CA LYS A 125 -7.28 4.88 -15.22
C LYS A 125 -7.11 4.79 -13.70
N GLY A 126 -7.26 3.59 -13.13
CA GLY A 126 -7.10 3.29 -11.72
C GLY A 126 -8.33 3.60 -10.87
N GLU A 127 -9.46 3.99 -11.48
CA GLU A 127 -10.71 4.21 -10.75
C GLU A 127 -11.32 2.88 -10.31
N ALA A 128 -11.16 1.79 -11.09
CA ALA A 128 -11.60 0.46 -10.69
C ALA A 128 -10.96 0.02 -9.37
N LEU A 129 -9.64 0.23 -9.20
CA LEU A 129 -8.94 -0.04 -7.94
C LEU A 129 -9.49 0.82 -6.79
N GLN A 130 -9.69 2.11 -7.02
CA GLN A 130 -10.27 3.03 -6.03
C GLN A 130 -11.65 2.56 -5.57
N ASP A 131 -12.52 2.26 -6.53
CA ASP A 131 -13.90 1.85 -6.27
C ASP A 131 -13.96 0.48 -5.59
N PHE A 132 -13.05 -0.44 -5.95
CA PHE A 132 -12.89 -1.70 -5.27
C PHE A 132 -12.56 -1.50 -3.79
N VAL A 133 -11.54 -0.69 -3.47
CA VAL A 133 -11.15 -0.42 -2.08
C VAL A 133 -12.29 0.26 -1.31
N ASN A 134 -12.93 1.27 -1.90
CA ASN A 134 -14.04 1.97 -1.26
C ASN A 134 -15.21 1.03 -0.96
N ARG A 135 -15.61 0.18 -1.90
CA ARG A 135 -16.68 -0.84 -1.67
C ARG A 135 -16.32 -1.82 -0.56
N MET A 136 -15.08 -2.32 -0.54
CA MET A 136 -14.62 -3.26 0.51
C MET A 136 -14.60 -2.63 1.91
N LEU A 137 -14.55 -1.30 1.99
CA LEU A 137 -14.47 -0.54 3.24
C LEU A 137 -15.76 0.24 3.56
N ASP A 138 -16.87 0.00 2.84
CA ASP A 138 -18.12 0.76 2.99
C ASP A 138 -17.90 2.29 2.91
N ASP A 139 -17.04 2.74 1.97
CA ASP A 139 -16.64 4.14 1.76
C ASP A 139 -16.04 4.83 2.99
N LYS A 140 -15.62 4.08 4.02
CA LYS A 140 -15.03 4.65 5.23
C LYS A 140 -13.75 5.43 4.91
N PRO A 141 -13.61 6.67 5.35
CA PRO A 141 -12.38 7.41 5.24
C PRO A 141 -11.30 6.83 6.18
N ILE A 142 -10.04 7.15 5.90
CA ILE A 142 -8.87 6.59 6.60
C ILE A 142 -9.00 6.71 8.12
N GLU A 143 -9.44 7.85 8.63
CA GLU A 143 -9.57 8.12 10.06
C GLU A 143 -10.68 7.34 10.79
N GLN A 144 -11.55 6.67 10.04
CA GLN A 144 -12.64 5.85 10.59
C GLN A 144 -12.33 4.34 10.53
N LEU A 145 -11.19 3.96 9.97
CA LEU A 145 -10.80 2.56 9.94
C LEU A 145 -10.48 2.04 11.34
N PRO A 146 -10.85 0.77 11.67
CA PRO A 146 -10.63 0.16 12.98
C PRO A 146 -9.18 0.16 13.46
N ARG A 147 -8.22 -0.09 12.54
CA ARG A 147 -6.78 0.01 12.83
C ARG A 147 -6.24 1.31 12.31
N ARG A 148 -5.20 1.84 12.96
CA ARG A 148 -4.52 3.03 12.45
C ARG A 148 -3.86 2.74 11.11
N PHE A 149 -4.23 3.51 10.11
CA PHE A 149 -3.75 3.35 8.74
C PHE A 149 -3.16 4.64 8.20
N ALA A 150 -2.09 4.50 7.45
CA ALA A 150 -1.55 5.57 6.62
C ALA A 150 -0.89 4.97 5.36
N VAL A 151 -0.98 5.70 4.27
CA VAL A 151 -0.48 5.27 2.97
C VAL A 151 0.44 6.31 2.37
N ILE A 152 1.51 5.83 1.71
CA ILE A 152 2.48 6.68 1.02
C ILE A 152 2.07 6.86 -0.43
N ALA A 153 2.14 8.10 -0.93
CA ALA A 153 2.17 8.42 -2.34
C ALA A 153 3.33 9.37 -2.63
N THR A 154 3.70 9.52 -3.89
CA THR A 154 4.80 10.41 -4.31
C THR A 154 4.24 11.53 -5.17
N GLN A 155 4.54 12.80 -4.88
CA GLN A 155 4.19 13.91 -5.76
C GLN A 155 4.92 13.76 -7.09
N ALA A 156 4.19 13.75 -8.19
CA ALA A 156 4.75 13.48 -9.52
C ALA A 156 5.82 14.52 -9.94
N LYS A 157 5.60 15.78 -9.60
CA LYS A 157 6.48 16.89 -10.01
C LYS A 157 7.73 17.00 -9.17
N SER A 158 7.62 16.86 -7.85
CA SER A 158 8.72 17.12 -6.91
C SER A 158 9.46 15.86 -6.45
N GLY A 159 8.84 14.66 -6.58
CA GLY A 159 9.31 13.43 -5.98
C GLY A 159 9.13 13.39 -4.45
N ARG A 160 8.47 14.39 -3.85
CA ARG A 160 8.24 14.46 -2.41
C ARG A 160 7.32 13.33 -1.97
N MET A 161 7.71 12.64 -0.92
CA MET A 161 6.85 11.70 -0.20
C MET A 161 5.66 12.45 0.41
N THR A 162 4.47 11.90 0.27
CA THR A 162 3.23 12.38 0.87
C THR A 162 2.58 11.26 1.66
N VAL A 163 2.17 11.55 2.89
CA VAL A 163 1.48 10.62 3.78
C VAL A 163 0.00 10.94 3.80
N PHE A 164 -0.82 10.10 3.21
CA PHE A 164 -2.27 10.21 3.37
C PHE A 164 -2.72 9.43 4.59
N ASN A 165 -3.24 10.12 5.57
CA ASN A 165 -3.75 9.58 6.84
C ASN A 165 -5.15 10.10 7.20
N ARG A 166 -5.80 10.81 6.28
CA ARG A 166 -7.18 11.31 6.36
C ARG A 166 -7.83 11.32 4.98
N GLY A 167 -9.16 11.28 4.96
CA GLY A 167 -9.98 11.39 3.76
C GLY A 167 -10.23 10.06 3.06
N ASN A 168 -10.70 10.09 1.80
CA ASN A 168 -11.13 8.91 1.06
C ASN A 168 -10.04 7.86 0.91
N THR A 169 -10.29 6.66 1.41
CA THR A 169 -9.32 5.57 1.46
C THR A 169 -8.96 5.04 0.07
N GLY A 170 -9.96 4.83 -0.78
CA GLY A 170 -9.74 4.31 -2.13
C GLY A 170 -8.92 5.26 -3.01
N VAL A 171 -9.18 6.57 -2.94
CA VAL A 171 -8.40 7.59 -3.67
C VAL A 171 -6.95 7.62 -3.18
N ALA A 172 -6.72 7.55 -1.87
CA ALA A 172 -5.37 7.51 -1.30
C ALA A 172 -4.60 6.26 -1.72
N VAL A 173 -5.24 5.09 -1.72
CA VAL A 173 -4.67 3.82 -2.18
C VAL A 173 -4.38 3.86 -3.67
N ARG A 174 -5.30 4.39 -4.49
CA ARG A 174 -5.08 4.60 -5.93
C ARG A 174 -3.85 5.48 -6.17
N ALA A 175 -3.71 6.60 -5.46
CA ALA A 175 -2.54 7.48 -5.58
C ALA A 175 -1.25 6.69 -5.29
N SER A 176 -1.25 5.89 -4.22
CA SER A 176 -0.13 5.03 -3.82
C SER A 176 0.22 3.96 -4.85
N ALA A 177 -0.76 3.46 -5.61
CA ALA A 177 -0.58 2.39 -6.59
C ALA A 177 -0.42 2.90 -8.03
N SER A 178 -0.36 4.22 -8.25
CA SER A 178 -0.28 4.83 -9.58
C SER A 178 1.13 4.79 -10.16
N VAL A 179 1.54 3.61 -10.62
CA VAL A 179 2.85 3.38 -11.25
C VAL A 179 3.00 4.24 -12.50
N PRO A 180 4.06 5.06 -12.63
CA PRO A 180 4.30 5.89 -13.80
C PRO A 180 4.31 5.10 -15.11
N ASN A 181 3.78 5.69 -16.16
CA ASN A 181 3.61 5.11 -17.50
C ASN A 181 2.64 3.92 -17.59
N LEU A 182 2.13 3.42 -16.47
CA LEU A 182 1.11 2.38 -16.44
C LEU A 182 -0.25 2.97 -16.04
N PHE A 183 -0.29 3.71 -14.93
CA PHE A 183 -1.51 4.36 -14.44
C PHE A 183 -1.57 5.84 -14.80
N VAL A 184 -2.78 6.35 -15.00
CA VAL A 184 -3.04 7.79 -15.06
C VAL A 184 -2.93 8.35 -13.63
N PRO A 185 -1.98 9.28 -13.38
CA PRO A 185 -1.82 9.85 -12.05
C PRO A 185 -3.11 10.55 -11.59
N PRO A 186 -3.65 10.25 -10.40
CA PRO A 186 -4.76 11.02 -9.86
C PRO A 186 -4.29 12.43 -9.46
N VAL A 187 -5.17 13.41 -9.64
CA VAL A 187 -4.98 14.77 -9.15
C VAL A 187 -5.73 14.90 -7.82
N ILE A 188 -5.05 15.33 -6.77
CA ILE A 188 -5.64 15.51 -5.44
C ILE A 188 -5.27 16.92 -4.97
N ASN A 189 -6.27 17.78 -4.78
CA ASN A 189 -6.10 19.19 -4.43
C ASN A 189 -5.12 19.90 -5.38
N GLY A 190 -5.21 19.65 -6.69
CA GLY A 190 -4.41 20.27 -7.74
C GLY A 190 -2.99 19.66 -7.93
N GLU A 191 -2.59 18.65 -7.16
CA GLU A 191 -1.29 17.98 -7.27
C GLU A 191 -1.45 16.57 -7.86
N GLU A 192 -0.59 16.22 -8.84
CA GLU A 192 -0.53 14.86 -9.40
C GLU A 192 0.29 13.93 -8.48
N TYR A 193 -0.23 12.71 -8.27
CA TYR A 193 0.45 11.68 -7.45
C TYR A 193 0.76 10.44 -8.25
N VAL A 194 1.90 9.84 -7.94
CA VAL A 194 2.39 8.57 -8.47
C VAL A 194 2.75 7.62 -7.34
N ASP A 195 3.12 6.40 -7.72
CA ASP A 195 3.37 5.26 -6.82
C ASP A 195 4.22 5.62 -5.60
N GLY A 196 3.72 5.25 -4.43
CA GLY A 196 4.37 5.49 -3.15
C GLY A 196 5.71 4.78 -2.98
N GLY A 197 5.88 3.65 -3.66
CA GLY A 197 7.13 2.90 -3.68
C GLY A 197 8.30 3.65 -4.35
N LEU A 198 8.07 4.81 -4.97
CA LEU A 198 9.13 5.66 -5.50
C LEU A 198 9.83 6.46 -4.40
N SER A 199 9.13 6.82 -3.32
CA SER A 199 9.66 7.62 -2.22
C SER A 199 9.82 6.85 -0.90
N SER A 200 8.99 5.83 -0.63
CA SER A 200 9.10 4.93 0.52
C SER A 200 8.58 3.54 0.14
N PRO A 201 9.45 2.66 -0.37
CA PRO A 201 9.04 1.34 -0.87
C PRO A 201 8.45 0.40 0.18
N VAL A 202 8.91 0.50 1.42
CA VAL A 202 8.39 -0.24 2.59
C VAL A 202 8.30 0.76 3.75
N PRO A 203 7.12 1.29 4.10
CA PRO A 203 6.98 2.48 4.93
C PRO A 203 7.17 2.22 6.44
N VAL A 204 8.35 1.74 6.82
CA VAL A 204 8.75 1.40 8.20
C VAL A 204 8.86 2.64 9.08
N LYS A 205 9.54 3.68 8.58
CA LYS A 205 9.74 4.93 9.35
C LYS A 205 8.42 5.63 9.63
N LEU A 206 7.45 5.53 8.71
CA LEU A 206 6.10 6.02 8.94
C LEU A 206 5.42 5.26 10.09
N ALA A 207 5.51 3.93 10.10
CA ALA A 207 4.95 3.11 11.17
C ALA A 207 5.56 3.48 12.54
N ARG A 208 6.88 3.73 12.59
CA ARG A 208 7.54 4.26 13.80
C ARG A 208 6.98 5.60 14.23
N ALA A 209 6.86 6.56 13.31
CA ALA A 209 6.30 7.87 13.60
C ALA A 209 4.86 7.80 14.11
N MET A 210 4.08 6.81 13.69
CA MET A 210 2.73 6.55 14.16
C MET A 210 2.67 5.94 15.58
N GLY A 211 3.82 5.60 16.18
CA GLY A 211 3.94 5.15 17.57
C GLY A 211 4.13 3.65 17.76
N ALA A 212 4.57 2.93 16.73
CA ALA A 212 4.87 1.51 16.84
C ALA A 212 6.07 1.26 17.78
N ASP A 213 5.91 0.36 18.73
CA ASP A 213 7.01 -0.19 19.54
C ASP A 213 7.78 -1.26 18.73
N ILE A 214 7.05 -2.03 17.92
CA ILE A 214 7.58 -3.10 17.06
C ILE A 214 7.07 -2.89 15.65
N VAL A 215 7.97 -2.84 14.67
CA VAL A 215 7.62 -2.78 13.25
C VAL A 215 8.05 -4.05 12.54
N ILE A 216 7.08 -4.76 12.00
CA ILE A 216 7.26 -5.91 11.12
C ILE A 216 7.16 -5.38 9.68
N ALA A 217 8.27 -5.36 8.97
CA ALA A 217 8.34 -4.96 7.57
C ALA A 217 8.14 -6.18 6.67
N VAL A 218 7.33 -6.04 5.63
CA VAL A 218 7.15 -7.08 4.61
C VAL A 218 7.65 -6.57 3.28
N ASP A 219 8.80 -7.06 2.85
CA ASP A 219 9.47 -6.68 1.60
C ASP A 219 9.19 -7.71 0.50
N VAL A 220 8.30 -7.37 -0.42
CA VAL A 220 7.98 -8.17 -1.62
C VAL A 220 8.57 -7.54 -2.89
N SER A 221 9.54 -6.65 -2.76
CA SER A 221 10.19 -5.99 -3.88
C SER A 221 11.05 -6.96 -4.70
N TRP A 222 11.40 -6.58 -5.92
CA TRP A 222 12.39 -7.32 -6.72
C TRP A 222 13.77 -7.35 -6.06
N PHE A 223 14.07 -6.40 -5.19
CA PHE A 223 15.34 -6.28 -4.48
C PHE A 223 15.44 -7.20 -3.27
N ALA A 224 14.31 -7.68 -2.75
CA ALA A 224 14.26 -8.60 -1.63
C ALA A 224 15.07 -9.87 -1.89
N GLN A 225 14.93 -10.42 -3.09
CA GLN A 225 15.68 -11.62 -3.52
C GLN A 225 17.15 -11.29 -3.86
N ALA A 226 17.41 -10.07 -4.35
CA ALA A 226 18.77 -9.65 -4.72
C ALA A 226 19.68 -9.38 -3.52
N ARG A 227 19.13 -9.05 -2.35
CA ARG A 227 19.94 -8.86 -1.12
C ARG A 227 20.68 -10.12 -0.70
N ASN A 228 20.13 -11.28 -1.01
CA ASN A 228 20.71 -12.59 -0.69
C ASN A 228 21.53 -13.18 -1.86
N ALA A 229 21.57 -12.48 -3.01
CA ALA A 229 22.34 -12.89 -4.17
C ALA A 229 23.75 -12.30 -4.12
N SER A 230 24.74 -13.13 -4.35
CA SER A 230 26.14 -12.71 -4.55
C SER A 230 26.42 -12.64 -6.04
N GLY A 231 27.08 -11.56 -6.52
CA GLY A 231 27.53 -11.50 -7.89
C GLY A 231 27.15 -10.20 -8.67
N PRO A 232 27.28 -10.22 -10.02
CA PRO A 232 27.08 -9.05 -10.89
C PRO A 232 25.67 -8.40 -10.77
N GLU A 233 24.65 -9.18 -10.43
CA GLU A 233 23.29 -8.68 -10.22
C GLU A 233 23.23 -7.69 -9.06
N MET A 234 23.92 -7.97 -7.94
CA MET A 234 24.01 -7.04 -6.80
C MET A 234 24.67 -5.71 -7.21
N ALA A 235 25.69 -5.75 -8.06
CA ALA A 235 26.39 -4.55 -8.53
C ALA A 235 25.48 -3.64 -9.40
N GLN A 236 24.53 -4.23 -10.11
CA GLN A 236 23.54 -3.50 -10.91
C GLN A 236 22.46 -2.87 -10.02
N TYR A 237 21.96 -3.60 -9.01
CA TYR A 237 20.92 -3.12 -8.10
C TYR A 237 21.45 -2.14 -7.05
N GLY A 238 22.63 -2.37 -6.51
CA GLY A 238 23.28 -1.50 -5.52
C GLY A 238 23.57 -0.07 -6.00
N ARG A 239 23.56 0.15 -7.32
CA ARG A 239 23.68 1.48 -7.94
C ARG A 239 22.34 2.20 -8.15
N SER A 240 21.23 1.54 -7.94
CA SER A 240 19.92 2.20 -8.03
C SER A 240 19.60 2.91 -6.71
N GLY A 241 19.24 4.20 -6.77
CA GLY A 241 18.79 4.96 -5.59
C GLY A 241 17.62 4.29 -4.86
N ARG A 242 16.84 3.45 -5.56
CA ARG A 242 15.74 2.67 -5.00
C ARG A 242 16.19 1.59 -4.02
N TYR A 243 17.35 0.96 -4.28
CA TYR A 243 17.93 -0.01 -3.34
C TYR A 243 18.30 0.67 -2.01
N ALA A 244 18.92 1.85 -2.08
CA ALA A 244 19.26 2.61 -0.88
C ALA A 244 18.03 3.01 -0.06
N LEU A 245 16.94 3.41 -0.73
CA LEU A 245 15.68 3.73 -0.06
C LEU A 245 15.09 2.52 0.67
N ILE A 246 15.10 1.34 0.05
CA ILE A 246 14.61 0.11 0.68
C ILE A 246 15.48 -0.26 1.89
N ALA A 247 16.80 -0.25 1.72
CA ALA A 247 17.72 -0.58 2.81
C ALA A 247 17.53 0.35 4.01
N ASP A 248 17.45 1.65 3.78
CA ASP A 248 17.25 2.68 4.80
C ASP A 248 15.91 2.54 5.57
N GLU A 249 14.86 2.08 4.91
CA GLU A 249 13.60 1.75 5.56
C GLU A 249 13.71 0.44 6.38
N LEU A 250 14.27 -0.60 5.79
CA LEU A 250 14.33 -1.92 6.43
C LEU A 250 15.28 -1.96 7.63
N ASP A 251 16.35 -1.14 7.65
CA ASP A 251 17.24 -0.98 8.78
C ASP A 251 16.52 -0.40 10.03
N ALA A 252 15.39 0.28 9.84
CA ALA A 252 14.55 0.79 10.91
C ALA A 252 13.49 -0.21 11.42
N ALA A 253 13.37 -1.40 10.81
CA ALA A 253 12.44 -2.44 11.21
C ALA A 253 13.02 -3.33 12.32
N ASP A 254 12.17 -3.90 13.19
CA ASP A 254 12.59 -4.89 14.19
C ASP A 254 12.63 -6.29 13.59
N VAL A 255 11.72 -6.56 12.63
CA VAL A 255 11.65 -7.82 11.88
C VAL A 255 11.38 -7.50 10.41
N VAL A 256 12.15 -8.14 9.53
CA VAL A 256 11.93 -8.08 8.08
C VAL A 256 11.51 -9.46 7.59
N ILE A 257 10.30 -9.55 7.03
CA ILE A 257 9.80 -10.74 6.36
C ILE A 257 9.97 -10.54 4.86
N THR A 258 10.68 -11.47 4.21
CA THR A 258 10.98 -11.42 2.78
C THR A 258 10.46 -12.69 2.09
N PRO A 259 9.19 -12.71 1.65
CA PRO A 259 8.60 -13.85 0.95
C PRO A 259 9.37 -14.21 -0.32
N ARG A 260 9.59 -15.48 -0.57
CA ARG A 260 10.20 -16.00 -1.81
C ARG A 260 9.14 -16.08 -2.93
N THR A 261 8.64 -14.90 -3.32
CA THR A 261 7.56 -14.81 -4.30
C THR A 261 7.96 -15.32 -5.68
N ALA A 262 6.98 -15.82 -6.43
CA ALA A 262 7.16 -16.19 -7.82
C ALA A 262 7.60 -14.97 -8.67
N ARG A 263 8.37 -15.22 -9.74
CA ARG A 263 8.68 -14.20 -10.73
C ARG A 263 7.42 -13.90 -11.54
N THR A 264 6.79 -12.77 -11.27
CA THR A 264 5.56 -12.31 -11.92
C THR A 264 5.75 -10.94 -12.55
N ARG A 265 5.01 -10.63 -13.60
CA ARG A 265 4.85 -9.25 -14.09
C ARG A 265 3.98 -8.47 -13.10
N MET A 266 4.02 -7.14 -13.16
CA MET A 266 3.35 -6.26 -12.20
C MET A 266 1.85 -6.52 -12.05
N LEU A 267 1.15 -6.82 -13.15
CA LEU A 267 -0.29 -7.09 -13.20
C LEU A 267 -0.59 -8.55 -13.60
N ASP A 268 0.27 -9.49 -13.21
CA ASP A 268 0.10 -10.91 -13.48
C ASP A 268 -0.42 -11.61 -12.21
N PHE A 269 -1.72 -11.92 -12.20
CA PHE A 269 -2.40 -12.50 -11.04
C PHE A 269 -2.45 -14.03 -11.07
N ASP A 270 -1.87 -14.68 -12.08
CA ASP A 270 -1.91 -16.15 -12.23
C ASP A 270 -1.19 -16.86 -11.08
N LYS A 271 -0.23 -16.17 -10.43
CA LYS A 271 0.59 -16.67 -9.34
C LYS A 271 0.14 -16.21 -7.93
N LYS A 272 -1.09 -15.68 -7.81
CA LYS A 272 -1.60 -15.15 -6.53
C LYS A 272 -1.56 -16.19 -5.41
N GLY A 273 -2.02 -17.42 -5.64
CA GLY A 273 -1.98 -18.49 -4.64
C GLY A 273 -0.55 -18.87 -4.21
N GLU A 274 0.38 -19.02 -5.18
CA GLU A 274 1.79 -19.30 -4.88
C GLU A 274 2.41 -18.16 -4.03
N ASN A 275 2.09 -16.92 -4.33
CA ASN A 275 2.60 -15.78 -3.56
C ASN A 275 2.01 -15.71 -2.14
N ILE A 276 0.72 -16.05 -1.96
CA ILE A 276 0.09 -16.13 -0.63
C ILE A 276 0.84 -17.19 0.22
N VAL A 277 1.04 -18.39 -0.32
CA VAL A 277 1.79 -19.45 0.38
C VAL A 277 3.22 -19.01 0.73
N ALA A 278 3.93 -18.37 -0.21
CA ALA A 278 5.27 -17.86 0.06
C ALA A 278 5.30 -16.80 1.19
N GLY A 279 4.24 -16.00 1.31
CA GLY A 279 4.05 -15.05 2.41
C GLY A 279 3.87 -15.74 3.75
N GLU A 280 3.02 -16.77 3.78
CA GLU A 280 2.72 -17.57 4.96
C GLU A 280 3.98 -18.29 5.48
N GLU A 281 4.72 -18.96 4.60
CA GLU A 281 5.99 -19.63 4.92
C GLU A 281 7.02 -18.67 5.51
N ALA A 282 7.25 -17.53 4.87
CA ALA A 282 8.22 -16.54 5.34
C ALA A 282 7.83 -15.93 6.70
N ALA A 283 6.53 -15.77 6.96
CA ALA A 283 6.06 -15.29 8.25
C ALA A 283 6.25 -16.32 9.35
N HIS A 284 5.98 -17.60 9.08
CA HIS A 284 6.22 -18.68 10.03
C HIS A 284 7.70 -18.73 10.50
N GLU A 285 8.67 -18.51 9.60
CA GLU A 285 10.08 -18.45 9.95
C GLU A 285 10.38 -17.30 10.94
N ALA A 286 9.60 -16.21 10.92
CA ALA A 286 9.81 -15.04 11.76
C ALA A 286 9.06 -15.07 13.10
N LEU A 287 8.07 -15.96 13.29
CA LEU A 287 7.16 -15.94 14.45
C LEU A 287 7.89 -16.02 15.80
N ALA A 288 8.92 -16.83 15.92
CA ALA A 288 9.66 -16.98 17.17
C ALA A 288 10.28 -15.63 17.61
N ARG A 289 10.93 -14.93 16.68
CA ARG A 289 11.54 -13.63 16.95
C ARG A 289 10.51 -12.55 17.26
N ILE A 290 9.37 -12.55 16.55
CA ILE A 290 8.29 -11.58 16.79
C ILE A 290 7.72 -11.76 18.21
N ARG A 291 7.46 -13.01 18.64
CA ARG A 291 6.96 -13.30 19.98
C ARG A 291 7.94 -12.88 21.08
N GLU A 292 9.22 -13.13 20.87
CA GLU A 292 10.30 -12.71 21.77
C GLU A 292 10.27 -11.17 21.94
N LEU A 293 10.27 -10.41 20.84
CA LEU A 293 10.22 -8.95 20.86
C LEU A 293 8.97 -8.42 21.56
N ILE A 294 7.80 -9.01 21.31
CA ILE A 294 6.54 -8.63 22.00
C ILE A 294 6.71 -8.84 23.51
N GLY A 295 7.29 -9.95 23.94
CA GLY A 295 7.57 -10.26 25.34
C GLY A 295 8.53 -9.25 25.99
N GLU A 296 9.63 -8.93 25.32
CA GLU A 296 10.62 -7.93 25.78
C GLU A 296 10.01 -6.54 25.95
N VAL A 297 9.24 -6.09 24.94
CA VAL A 297 8.57 -4.77 24.98
C VAL A 297 7.53 -4.74 26.10
N ALA A 298 6.73 -5.80 26.24
CA ALA A 298 5.74 -5.91 27.31
C ALA A 298 6.38 -5.83 28.71
N ALA A 299 7.51 -6.51 28.91
CA ALA A 299 8.26 -6.47 30.18
C ALA A 299 8.79 -5.05 30.47
N ARG A 300 9.36 -4.37 29.46
CA ARG A 300 9.85 -2.99 29.59
C ARG A 300 8.74 -2.00 29.95
N LYS A 301 7.56 -2.12 29.33
CA LYS A 301 6.41 -1.26 29.61
C LYS A 301 5.89 -1.44 31.03
N ARG A 302 5.73 -2.68 31.51
CA ARG A 302 5.34 -2.98 32.89
C ARG A 302 6.33 -2.40 33.90
N ALA A 303 7.64 -2.52 33.65
CA ALA A 303 8.64 -1.99 34.56
C ALA A 303 8.66 -0.46 34.64
N ARG A 304 8.25 0.23 33.55
CA ARG A 304 8.10 1.70 33.56
C ARG A 304 6.85 2.12 34.33
N GLY A 305 5.69 1.51 34.06
CA GLY A 305 4.45 1.81 34.77
C GLY A 305 4.59 1.66 36.29
N ALA A 306 5.25 0.61 36.77
CA ALA A 306 5.51 0.40 38.19
C ALA A 306 6.42 1.47 38.83
N LYS A 307 7.24 2.19 38.05
CA LYS A 307 8.07 3.30 38.55
C LYS A 307 7.35 4.64 38.60
N ASP A 308 6.32 4.81 37.75
CA ASP A 308 5.55 6.06 37.67
C ASP A 308 4.44 6.11 38.75
N GLU A 309 4.11 4.97 39.39
CA GLU A 309 3.12 4.83 40.47
C GLU A 309 3.73 4.84 41.88
N GLY A 310 5.05 4.81 42.04
CA GLY A 310 5.77 4.81 43.30
C GLY A 310 6.50 6.12 43.58
#